data_58bf7ab8289bfcf30e62c55db25acfa7
#
_entry.id   58bf7ab8289bfcf30e62c55db25acfa7
#
_cell.length_a   1.000
_cell.length_b   1.000
_cell.length_c   1.000
_cell.angle_alpha   90.00
_cell.angle_beta   90.00
_cell.angle_gamma   90.00
#
_symmetry.space_group_name_H-M   'P 1'
#
loop_
_entity.id
_entity.type
_entity.pdbx_description
1 polymer ?
#
loop_
_entity_poly.entity_id
_entity_poly.type
_entity_poly.pdbx_seq_one_letter_code
_entity_poly.pdbx_strand_id
1 'polypeptide(L)'
;MASAKLLQDLLQAARQSTGHDEIVRAEDAFFKALLKSTVYAHVPLEPPPPGRMRFVQFVRPDNGQTVLPFFSDREQAEFAAGNVRAIIAMAGRELLEQTRGATLMLNPNVDQIALYPAEVDAILAGQSIGTFSKEVITESEQVGACPPSCPTDALTSILREHFATEPWVRAAYLVELHRGPEFADISLFLGLVVAGAHHERLLQLTTLWLKTALKDWSMPLSILLCNPDEKLPEIFHQGIQFYGT
;
A
#
# COMPACT_ATOMS: atom_id res chain seq x y z
N MET A 1 20.32 18.81 3.46
CA MET A 1 19.25 19.67 4.04
C MET A 1 18.17 20.06 3.01
N ALA A 2 18.48 20.61 1.85
CA ALA A 2 17.45 20.97 0.86
C ALA A 2 16.60 19.79 0.35
N SER A 3 17.20 18.62 0.15
CA SER A 3 16.52 17.42 -0.35
C SER A 3 15.53 16.83 0.67
N ALA A 4 15.90 16.76 1.95
CA ALA A 4 15.02 16.26 3.01
C ALA A 4 13.79 17.15 3.19
N LYS A 5 13.99 18.48 3.19
CA LYS A 5 12.87 19.43 3.25
C LYS A 5 11.93 19.30 2.05
N LEU A 6 12.46 19.15 0.83
CA LEU A 6 11.65 18.93 -0.36
C LEU A 6 10.78 17.68 -0.23
N LEU A 7 11.36 16.57 0.23
CA LEU A 7 10.60 15.32 0.43
C LEU A 7 9.51 15.48 1.48
N GLN A 8 9.80 16.16 2.57
CA GLN A 8 8.83 16.45 3.61
C GLN A 8 7.68 17.32 3.10
N ASP A 9 7.98 18.39 2.36
CA ASP A 9 6.98 19.30 1.78
C ASP A 9 6.08 18.54 0.78
N LEU A 10 6.65 17.69 -0.08
CA LEU A 10 5.89 16.86 -1.03
C LEU A 10 5.01 15.82 -0.34
N LEU A 11 5.52 15.17 0.70
CA LEU A 11 4.75 14.21 1.49
C LEU A 11 3.59 14.89 2.21
N GLN A 12 3.82 16.07 2.76
CA GLN A 12 2.78 16.87 3.39
C GLN A 12 1.71 17.31 2.37
N ALA A 13 2.13 17.73 1.19
CA ALA A 13 1.21 18.08 0.10
C ALA A 13 0.33 16.87 -0.27
N ALA A 14 0.92 15.67 -0.42
CA ALA A 14 0.17 14.45 -0.72
C ALA A 14 -0.88 14.13 0.37
N ARG A 15 -0.52 14.32 1.64
CA ARG A 15 -1.45 14.10 2.78
C ARG A 15 -2.56 15.14 2.90
N GLN A 16 -2.36 16.34 2.40
CA GLN A 16 -3.34 17.45 2.44
C GLN A 16 -4.25 17.50 1.22
N SER A 17 -3.89 16.81 0.14
CA SER A 17 -4.69 16.75 -1.07
C SER A 17 -6.01 16.02 -0.81
N THR A 18 -7.12 16.53 -1.35
CA THR A 18 -8.46 15.99 -1.13
C THR A 18 -9.09 15.37 -2.38
N GLY A 19 -8.61 15.76 -3.56
CA GLY A 19 -9.07 15.22 -4.83
C GLY A 19 -8.23 14.03 -5.29
N HIS A 20 -8.86 12.98 -5.82
CA HIS A 20 -8.16 11.77 -6.28
C HIS A 20 -6.98 12.08 -7.23
N ASP A 21 -7.22 12.89 -8.27
CA ASP A 21 -6.17 13.26 -9.24
C ASP A 21 -5.05 14.10 -8.62
N GLU A 22 -5.38 14.87 -7.60
CA GLU A 22 -4.42 15.70 -6.88
C GLU A 22 -3.53 14.86 -5.98
N ILE A 23 -4.11 13.91 -5.26
CA ILE A 23 -3.38 12.93 -4.45
C ILE A 23 -2.42 12.14 -5.34
N VAL A 24 -2.91 11.56 -6.45
CA VAL A 24 -2.07 10.79 -7.40
C VAL A 24 -0.88 11.61 -7.90
N ARG A 25 -1.12 12.88 -8.29
CA ARG A 25 -0.05 13.76 -8.77
C ARG A 25 0.97 14.09 -7.68
N ALA A 26 0.52 14.34 -6.47
CA ALA A 26 1.38 14.66 -5.34
C ALA A 26 2.25 13.45 -4.93
N GLU A 27 1.69 12.25 -4.88
CA GLU A 27 2.44 11.02 -4.62
C GLU A 27 3.45 10.71 -5.72
N ASP A 28 3.06 10.84 -6.99
CA ASP A 28 3.98 10.67 -8.11
C ASP A 28 5.16 11.65 -8.04
N ALA A 29 4.90 12.90 -7.67
CA ALA A 29 5.94 13.90 -7.47
C ALA A 29 6.87 13.51 -6.31
N PHE A 30 6.30 13.02 -5.19
CA PHE A 30 7.05 12.55 -4.04
C PHE A 30 7.98 11.38 -4.40
N PHE A 31 7.47 10.32 -5.05
CA PHE A 31 8.30 9.17 -5.40
C PHE A 31 9.34 9.49 -6.46
N LYS A 32 9.04 10.34 -7.43
CA LYS A 32 10.02 10.86 -8.39
C LYS A 32 11.15 11.65 -7.73
N ALA A 33 10.82 12.44 -6.71
CA ALA A 33 11.81 13.17 -5.92
C ALA A 33 12.62 12.21 -5.03
N LEU A 34 11.97 11.23 -4.39
CA LEU A 34 12.61 10.22 -3.54
C LEU A 34 13.69 9.46 -4.31
N LEU A 35 13.41 9.01 -5.53
CA LEU A 35 14.38 8.31 -6.37
C LEU A 35 15.66 9.11 -6.65
N LYS A 36 15.57 10.44 -6.68
CA LYS A 36 16.68 11.36 -6.97
C LYS A 36 17.36 11.92 -5.71
N SER A 37 16.72 11.77 -4.57
CA SER A 37 17.20 12.30 -3.29
C SER A 37 18.23 11.37 -2.67
N THR A 38 19.12 11.96 -1.84
CA THR A 38 19.93 11.18 -0.92
C THR A 38 19.05 10.66 0.21
N VAL A 39 19.09 9.35 0.42
CA VAL A 39 18.45 8.63 1.52
C VAL A 39 19.50 7.94 2.38
N TYR A 40 19.11 7.59 3.59
CA TYR A 40 20.00 7.01 4.58
C TYR A 40 19.46 5.66 5.03
N ALA A 41 20.32 4.66 5.13
CA ALA A 41 19.95 3.33 5.61
C ALA A 41 20.95 2.85 6.68
N HIS A 42 20.49 1.95 7.52
CA HIS A 42 21.32 1.36 8.55
C HIS A 42 22.06 0.12 8.02
N VAL A 43 23.34 0.05 8.34
CA VAL A 43 24.19 -1.10 8.07
C VAL A 43 24.83 -1.60 9.37
N PRO A 44 25.19 -2.90 9.46
CA PRO A 44 25.96 -3.40 10.61
C PRO A 44 27.28 -2.65 10.76
N LEU A 45 27.79 -2.54 11.99
CA LEU A 45 29.12 -1.99 12.26
C LEU A 45 30.23 -2.85 11.66
N GLU A 46 30.01 -4.16 11.62
CA GLU A 46 30.96 -5.07 10.98
C GLU A 46 30.88 -4.93 9.46
N PRO A 47 32.02 -4.74 8.78
CA PRO A 47 32.06 -4.63 7.35
C PRO A 47 31.54 -5.91 6.69
N PRO A 48 30.71 -5.80 5.65
CA PRO A 48 30.23 -6.96 4.91
C PRO A 48 31.39 -7.60 4.11
N PRO A 49 31.24 -8.86 3.68
CA PRO A 49 32.18 -9.49 2.74
C PRO A 49 32.31 -8.66 1.46
N PRO A 50 33.49 -8.70 0.81
CA PRO A 50 33.71 -7.96 -0.44
C PRO A 50 32.62 -8.22 -1.48
N GLY A 51 32.11 -7.15 -2.12
CA GLY A 51 31.10 -7.23 -3.17
C GLY A 51 29.66 -7.48 -2.66
N ARG A 52 29.42 -7.45 -1.34
CA ARG A 52 28.10 -7.58 -0.74
C ARG A 52 27.77 -6.37 0.11
N MET A 53 26.51 -5.95 0.06
CA MET A 53 25.95 -4.97 0.99
C MET A 53 25.04 -5.70 1.99
N ARG A 54 25.05 -5.27 3.24
CA ARG A 54 24.13 -5.76 4.29
C ARG A 54 23.38 -4.58 4.86
N PHE A 55 22.07 -4.67 4.90
CA PHE A 55 21.22 -3.69 5.56
C PHE A 55 20.65 -4.26 6.85
N VAL A 56 20.46 -3.39 7.83
CA VAL A 56 19.77 -3.77 9.07
C VAL A 56 18.27 -3.78 8.81
N GLN A 57 17.62 -4.83 9.31
CA GLN A 57 16.17 -4.98 9.29
C GLN A 57 15.63 -5.02 10.70
N PHE A 58 14.35 -4.72 10.88
CA PHE A 58 13.65 -4.93 12.14
C PHE A 58 12.28 -5.56 11.91
N VAL A 59 11.74 -6.17 12.97
CA VAL A 59 10.38 -6.72 12.94
C VAL A 59 9.43 -5.66 13.47
N ARG A 60 8.42 -5.32 12.70
CA ARG A 60 7.36 -4.39 13.11
C ARG A 60 6.59 -4.97 14.30
N PRO A 61 6.39 -4.20 15.37
CA PRO A 61 5.68 -4.70 16.55
C PRO A 61 4.16 -4.84 16.33
N ASP A 62 3.61 -4.11 15.38
CA ASP A 62 2.17 -4.06 15.08
C ASP A 62 1.68 -5.24 14.25
N ASN A 63 2.51 -5.79 13.36
CA ASN A 63 2.10 -6.83 12.42
C ASN A 63 3.11 -7.97 12.23
N GLY A 64 4.25 -7.93 12.91
CA GLY A 64 5.29 -8.97 12.85
C GLY A 64 6.07 -9.02 11.52
N GLN A 65 5.86 -8.08 10.61
CA GLN A 65 6.57 -8.05 9.33
C GLN A 65 8.02 -7.56 9.50
N THR A 66 8.93 -8.23 8.81
CA THR A 66 10.32 -7.76 8.71
C THR A 66 10.43 -6.68 7.65
N VAL A 67 10.96 -5.53 8.04
CA VAL A 67 11.13 -4.38 7.14
C VAL A 67 12.54 -3.82 7.23
N LEU A 68 13.00 -3.19 6.13
CA LEU A 68 14.25 -2.47 6.05
C LEU A 68 13.97 -0.99 6.25
N PRO A 69 14.44 -0.38 7.36
CA PRO A 69 14.26 1.05 7.59
C PRO A 69 15.16 1.87 6.68
N PHE A 70 14.62 2.95 6.15
CA PHE A 70 15.40 3.99 5.50
C PHE A 70 14.82 5.37 5.82
N PHE A 71 15.63 6.40 5.65
CA PHE A 71 15.32 7.74 6.14
C PHE A 71 15.58 8.78 5.06
N SER A 72 14.69 9.74 4.95
CA SER A 72 14.85 10.91 4.08
C SER A 72 15.78 11.97 4.67
N ASP A 73 16.07 11.85 5.96
CA ASP A 73 16.84 12.79 6.75
C ASP A 73 17.94 12.08 7.56
N ARG A 74 19.13 12.68 7.60
CA ARG A 74 20.28 12.12 8.30
C ARG A 74 20.10 12.14 9.81
N GLU A 75 19.50 13.17 10.37
CA GLU A 75 19.32 13.30 11.83
C GLU A 75 18.37 12.22 12.34
N GLN A 76 17.31 11.93 11.59
CA GLN A 76 16.40 10.82 11.90
C GLN A 76 17.12 9.46 11.83
N ALA A 77 17.98 9.25 10.83
CA ALA A 77 18.77 8.04 10.73
C ALA A 77 19.76 7.89 11.91
N GLU A 78 20.43 8.97 12.28
CA GLU A 78 21.36 9.01 13.43
C GLU A 78 20.63 8.74 14.75
N PHE A 79 19.49 9.37 14.95
CA PHE A 79 18.66 9.14 16.15
C PHE A 79 18.21 7.68 16.24
N ALA A 80 17.77 7.09 15.15
CA ALA A 80 17.30 5.69 15.11
C ALA A 80 18.47 4.66 15.17
N ALA A 81 19.66 5.03 14.71
CA ALA A 81 20.84 4.16 14.74
C ALA A 81 21.36 3.94 16.17
N GLY A 82 21.26 4.97 17.02
CA GLY A 82 21.97 4.98 18.28
C GLY A 82 23.48 4.76 18.07
N ASN A 83 24.12 4.05 19.01
CA ASN A 83 25.56 3.73 18.91
C ASN A 83 25.85 2.32 18.38
N VAL A 84 24.84 1.62 17.84
CA VAL A 84 24.94 0.18 17.50
C VAL A 84 24.88 -0.12 16.01
N ARG A 85 24.72 0.92 15.16
CA ARG A 85 24.60 0.78 13.71
C ARG A 85 25.38 1.87 13.01
N ALA A 86 25.93 1.55 11.84
CA ALA A 86 26.48 2.54 10.93
C ALA A 86 25.41 3.03 9.97
N ILE A 87 25.61 4.20 9.39
CA ILE A 87 24.68 4.82 8.44
C ILE A 87 25.40 4.94 7.11
N ILE A 88 24.71 4.51 6.05
CA ILE A 88 25.14 4.72 4.67
C ILE A 88 24.18 5.69 3.99
N ALA A 89 24.75 6.59 3.19
CA ALA A 89 24.00 7.52 2.34
C ALA A 89 24.13 7.09 0.89
N MET A 90 23.01 7.01 0.17
CA MET A 90 22.98 6.68 -1.26
C MET A 90 21.79 7.34 -1.95
N ALA A 91 21.74 7.28 -3.29
CA ALA A 91 20.54 7.74 -4.01
C ALA A 91 19.34 6.83 -3.71
N GLY A 92 18.14 7.41 -3.60
CA GLY A 92 16.93 6.63 -3.36
C GLY A 92 16.72 5.51 -4.39
N ARG A 93 16.97 5.80 -5.67
CA ARG A 93 16.93 4.77 -6.73
C ARG A 93 17.89 3.62 -6.44
N GLU A 94 19.11 3.91 -6.08
CA GLU A 94 20.14 2.90 -5.79
C GLU A 94 19.71 2.02 -4.60
N LEU A 95 19.18 2.62 -3.54
CA LEU A 95 18.66 1.86 -2.40
C LEU A 95 17.56 0.89 -2.83
N LEU A 96 16.56 1.38 -3.56
CA LEU A 96 15.43 0.57 -4.01
C LEU A 96 15.89 -0.58 -4.93
N GLU A 97 16.85 -0.33 -5.83
CA GLU A 97 17.41 -1.35 -6.72
C GLU A 97 18.19 -2.43 -5.96
N GLN A 98 19.00 -2.03 -4.96
CA GLN A 98 19.78 -2.97 -4.16
C GLN A 98 18.95 -3.79 -3.17
N THR A 99 17.76 -3.32 -2.82
CA THR A 99 16.89 -3.95 -1.83
C THR A 99 15.63 -4.56 -2.43
N ARG A 100 15.61 -4.81 -3.73
CA ARG A 100 14.48 -5.49 -4.40
C ARG A 100 14.10 -6.78 -3.69
N GLY A 101 12.81 -7.01 -3.53
CA GLY A 101 12.26 -8.16 -2.83
C GLY A 101 12.13 -7.97 -1.31
N ALA A 102 12.71 -6.91 -0.75
CA ALA A 102 12.48 -6.55 0.66
C ALA A 102 11.29 -5.58 0.80
N THR A 103 10.59 -5.67 1.93
CA THR A 103 9.68 -4.61 2.35
C THR A 103 10.50 -3.50 2.99
N LEU A 104 10.35 -2.27 2.51
CA LEU A 104 11.04 -1.11 3.05
C LEU A 104 10.09 -0.27 3.91
N MET A 105 10.65 0.50 4.84
CA MET A 105 9.87 1.46 5.62
C MET A 105 10.60 2.81 5.68
N LEU A 106 9.98 3.82 5.08
CA LEU A 106 10.48 5.19 5.12
C LEU A 106 10.12 5.82 6.46
N ASN A 107 11.13 6.43 7.10
CA ASN A 107 10.99 7.19 8.34
C ASN A 107 10.15 6.45 9.41
N PRO A 108 10.57 5.28 9.92
CA PRO A 108 9.76 4.43 10.80
C PRO A 108 9.23 5.12 12.05
N ASN A 109 9.93 6.16 12.53
CA ASN A 109 9.56 6.87 13.76
C ASN A 109 8.61 8.06 13.52
N VAL A 110 8.40 8.46 12.26
CA VAL A 110 7.62 9.66 11.93
C VAL A 110 6.54 9.34 10.90
N ASP A 111 6.93 8.94 9.69
CA ASP A 111 6.01 8.77 8.56
C ASP A 111 5.44 7.38 8.43
N GLN A 112 6.22 6.36 8.79
CA GLN A 112 5.87 4.93 8.80
C GLN A 112 5.34 4.42 7.45
N ILE A 113 5.89 4.93 6.33
CA ILE A 113 5.44 4.53 5.00
C ILE A 113 6.09 3.20 4.63
N ALA A 114 5.29 2.14 4.58
CA ALA A 114 5.72 0.85 4.06
C ALA A 114 5.69 0.84 2.53
N LEU A 115 6.72 0.26 1.92
CA LEU A 115 6.79 -0.01 0.49
C LEU A 115 7.03 -1.50 0.29
N TYR A 116 6.06 -2.18 -0.27
CA TYR A 116 6.16 -3.61 -0.56
C TYR A 116 6.92 -3.86 -1.87
N PRO A 117 7.47 -5.07 -2.08
CA PRO A 117 8.29 -5.35 -3.26
C PRO A 117 7.66 -4.96 -4.60
N ALA A 118 6.36 -5.24 -4.79
CA ALA A 118 5.66 -4.88 -6.02
C ALA A 118 5.53 -3.35 -6.20
N GLU A 119 5.35 -2.59 -5.11
CA GLU A 119 5.33 -1.13 -5.15
C GLU A 119 6.72 -0.56 -5.46
N VAL A 120 7.78 -1.16 -4.89
CA VAL A 120 9.17 -0.79 -5.21
C VAL A 120 9.45 -0.97 -6.70
N ASP A 121 9.02 -2.09 -7.28
CA ASP A 121 9.19 -2.36 -8.71
C ASP A 121 8.39 -1.36 -9.58
N ALA A 122 7.15 -1.03 -9.19
CA ALA A 122 6.33 -0.02 -9.87
C ALA A 122 6.97 1.38 -9.81
N ILE A 123 7.47 1.80 -8.65
CA ILE A 123 8.16 3.08 -8.46
C ILE A 123 9.43 3.15 -9.34
N LEU A 124 10.23 2.08 -9.36
CA LEU A 124 11.43 2.01 -10.19
C LEU A 124 11.11 2.05 -11.69
N ALA A 125 9.98 1.48 -12.09
CA ALA A 125 9.46 1.54 -13.46
C ALA A 125 8.82 2.90 -13.80
N GLY A 126 8.71 3.82 -12.84
CA GLY A 126 8.06 5.13 -13.02
C GLY A 126 6.54 5.05 -13.09
N GLN A 127 5.96 3.97 -12.59
CA GLN A 127 4.51 3.79 -12.48
C GLN A 127 4.01 4.36 -11.16
N SER A 128 2.78 4.88 -11.15
CA SER A 128 2.10 5.29 -9.92
C SER A 128 1.64 4.06 -9.15
N ILE A 129 1.83 4.05 -7.84
CA ILE A 129 1.45 2.92 -6.98
C ILE A 129 -0.04 2.87 -6.63
N GLY A 130 -0.79 3.93 -6.92
CA GLY A 130 -2.20 4.03 -6.58
C GLY A 130 -2.43 4.63 -5.20
N THR A 131 -3.58 5.23 -5.05
CA THR A 131 -4.03 5.86 -3.81
C THR A 131 -5.38 5.32 -3.41
N PHE A 132 -5.64 5.29 -2.13
CA PHE A 132 -6.96 5.02 -1.60
C PHE A 132 -7.34 6.10 -0.57
N SER A 133 -8.60 6.45 -0.53
CA SER A 133 -9.16 7.28 0.53
C SER A 133 -9.97 6.41 1.48
N LYS A 134 -9.91 6.72 2.78
CA LYS A 134 -10.74 6.04 3.77
C LYS A 134 -12.12 6.67 3.79
N GLU A 135 -13.14 5.89 3.49
CA GLU A 135 -14.53 6.26 3.67
C GLU A 135 -15.11 5.53 4.88
N VAL A 136 -15.95 6.20 5.65
CA VAL A 136 -16.68 5.61 6.77
C VAL A 136 -18.15 5.56 6.39
N ILE A 137 -18.69 4.36 6.22
CA ILE A 137 -20.12 4.15 6.03
C ILE A 137 -20.78 4.24 7.41
N THR A 138 -21.74 5.15 7.56
CA THR A 138 -22.46 5.31 8.82
C THR A 138 -23.63 4.33 8.91
N GLU A 139 -23.92 3.82 10.11
CA GLU A 139 -25.02 2.86 10.36
C GLU A 139 -26.41 3.36 9.94
N SER A 140 -26.59 4.67 9.79
CA SER A 140 -27.85 5.28 9.37
C SER A 140 -28.06 5.35 7.87
N GLU A 141 -27.06 4.97 7.07
CA GLU A 141 -27.15 5.00 5.60
C GLU A 141 -27.93 3.79 5.10
N GLN A 142 -28.99 4.03 4.33
CA GLN A 142 -29.71 2.96 3.64
C GLN A 142 -28.89 2.53 2.43
N VAL A 143 -28.47 1.25 2.45
CA VAL A 143 -27.64 0.65 1.39
C VAL A 143 -28.39 -0.54 0.79
N GLY A 144 -28.63 -0.50 -0.50
CA GLY A 144 -29.04 -1.67 -1.29
C GLY A 144 -27.81 -2.47 -1.68
N ALA A 145 -27.89 -3.79 -1.63
CA ALA A 145 -26.82 -4.69 -2.04
C ALA A 145 -27.35 -5.78 -2.97
N CYS A 146 -26.66 -6.05 -4.08
CA CYS A 146 -27.02 -7.11 -5.02
C CYS A 146 -25.75 -7.68 -5.69
N PRO A 147 -25.84 -8.83 -6.38
CA PRO A 147 -24.76 -9.29 -7.25
C PRO A 147 -24.42 -8.24 -8.30
N PRO A 148 -23.13 -8.13 -8.72
CA PRO A 148 -22.74 -7.18 -9.75
C PRO A 148 -23.59 -7.30 -11.03
N SER A 149 -24.13 -6.18 -11.50
CA SER A 149 -24.93 -6.10 -12.72
C SER A 149 -24.05 -5.92 -13.97
N CYS A 150 -22.79 -5.53 -13.80
CA CYS A 150 -21.81 -5.37 -14.87
C CYS A 150 -20.90 -6.60 -15.01
N PRO A 151 -20.26 -6.83 -16.18
CA PRO A 151 -19.29 -7.90 -16.36
C PRO A 151 -18.07 -7.70 -15.44
N THR A 152 -17.83 -8.64 -14.54
CA THR A 152 -16.72 -8.60 -13.57
C THR A 152 -15.66 -9.67 -13.79
N ASP A 153 -15.75 -10.47 -14.86
CA ASP A 153 -14.84 -11.60 -15.11
C ASP A 153 -13.38 -11.17 -15.21
N ALA A 154 -13.10 -10.07 -15.90
CA ALA A 154 -11.74 -9.53 -16.03
C ALA A 154 -11.19 -9.12 -14.66
N LEU A 155 -11.97 -8.38 -13.87
CA LEU A 155 -11.63 -7.96 -12.52
C LEU A 155 -11.36 -9.15 -11.60
N THR A 156 -12.30 -10.08 -11.53
CA THR A 156 -12.19 -11.24 -10.64
C THR A 156 -11.09 -12.22 -11.05
N SER A 157 -10.79 -12.35 -12.35
CA SER A 157 -9.69 -13.20 -12.83
C SER A 157 -8.33 -12.65 -12.40
N ILE A 158 -8.11 -11.35 -12.60
CA ILE A 158 -6.88 -10.67 -12.17
C ILE A 158 -6.70 -10.79 -10.65
N LEU A 159 -7.74 -10.51 -9.88
CA LEU A 159 -7.67 -10.60 -8.43
C LEU A 159 -7.42 -12.04 -7.95
N ARG A 160 -8.02 -13.06 -8.58
CA ARG A 160 -7.74 -14.47 -8.27
C ARG A 160 -6.26 -14.84 -8.47
N GLU A 161 -5.66 -14.40 -9.57
CA GLU A 161 -4.24 -14.66 -9.86
C GLU A 161 -3.35 -14.05 -8.78
N HIS A 162 -3.62 -12.81 -8.38
CA HIS A 162 -2.85 -12.13 -7.34
C HIS A 162 -3.08 -12.73 -5.96
N PHE A 163 -4.34 -13.00 -5.59
CA PHE A 163 -4.64 -13.60 -4.27
C PHE A 163 -4.07 -15.02 -4.13
N ALA A 164 -3.90 -15.75 -5.21
CA ALA A 164 -3.23 -17.06 -5.18
C ALA A 164 -1.75 -16.96 -4.74
N THR A 165 -1.12 -15.80 -4.88
CA THR A 165 0.25 -15.53 -4.41
C THR A 165 0.28 -14.97 -2.98
N GLU A 166 -0.86 -14.61 -2.40
CA GLU A 166 -0.99 -14.04 -1.06
C GLU A 166 -1.67 -15.04 -0.10
N PRO A 167 -0.89 -15.83 0.64
CA PRO A 167 -1.42 -16.93 1.47
C PRO A 167 -2.32 -16.48 2.62
N TRP A 168 -2.35 -15.17 2.87
CA TRP A 168 -3.14 -14.56 3.94
C TRP A 168 -4.58 -14.25 3.54
N VAL A 169 -4.89 -14.23 2.24
CA VAL A 169 -6.26 -14.02 1.74
C VAL A 169 -7.03 -15.34 1.86
N ARG A 170 -8.05 -15.35 2.71
CA ARG A 170 -8.90 -16.53 2.93
C ARG A 170 -10.09 -16.59 1.98
N ALA A 171 -10.73 -15.45 1.76
CA ALA A 171 -11.85 -15.32 0.84
C ALA A 171 -11.94 -13.92 0.28
N ALA A 172 -12.56 -13.80 -0.89
CA ALA A 172 -12.89 -12.51 -1.49
C ALA A 172 -14.30 -12.53 -2.08
N TYR A 173 -15.01 -11.43 -1.84
CA TYR A 173 -16.39 -11.19 -2.22
C TYR A 173 -16.48 -9.92 -3.06
N LEU A 174 -17.44 -9.91 -3.99
CA LEU A 174 -17.76 -8.73 -4.78
C LEU A 174 -19.26 -8.51 -4.73
N VAL A 175 -19.67 -7.30 -4.38
CA VAL A 175 -21.07 -6.89 -4.28
C VAL A 175 -21.24 -5.53 -4.93
N GLU A 176 -22.38 -5.31 -5.57
CA GLU A 176 -22.77 -4.00 -6.05
C GLU A 176 -23.60 -3.31 -4.97
N LEU A 177 -23.20 -2.10 -4.60
CA LEU A 177 -23.88 -1.25 -3.63
C LEU A 177 -24.60 -0.11 -4.33
N HIS A 178 -25.83 0.11 -3.87
CA HIS A 178 -26.67 1.22 -4.27
C HIS A 178 -26.89 2.11 -3.07
N ARG A 179 -26.44 3.35 -3.14
CA ARG A 179 -26.48 4.34 -2.06
C ARG A 179 -27.12 5.64 -2.49
N GLY A 180 -27.33 6.54 -1.51
CA GLY A 180 -27.86 7.87 -1.76
C GLY A 180 -29.35 7.93 -2.06
N PRO A 181 -29.87 9.11 -2.43
CA PRO A 181 -31.26 9.29 -2.79
C PRO A 181 -31.66 8.39 -3.95
N GLU A 182 -32.76 7.66 -3.80
CA GLU A 182 -33.29 6.73 -4.81
C GLU A 182 -32.30 5.63 -5.24
N PHE A 183 -31.27 5.35 -4.42
CA PHE A 183 -30.21 4.36 -4.73
C PHE A 183 -29.45 4.65 -6.04
N ALA A 184 -29.29 5.93 -6.38
CA ALA A 184 -28.67 6.35 -7.63
C ALA A 184 -27.14 6.19 -7.68
N ASP A 185 -26.47 6.19 -6.51
CA ASP A 185 -25.01 6.05 -6.43
C ASP A 185 -24.63 4.56 -6.44
N ILE A 186 -24.16 4.09 -7.59
CA ILE A 186 -23.80 2.69 -7.80
C ILE A 186 -22.27 2.54 -7.71
N SER A 187 -21.82 1.59 -6.92
CA SER A 187 -20.40 1.25 -6.77
C SER A 187 -20.19 -0.24 -6.52
N LEU A 188 -19.01 -0.75 -6.85
CA LEU A 188 -18.60 -2.09 -6.44
C LEU A 188 -17.91 -2.05 -5.07
N PHE A 189 -18.14 -3.08 -4.29
CA PHE A 189 -17.53 -3.29 -3.00
C PHE A 189 -16.80 -4.63 -2.98
N LEU A 190 -15.47 -4.57 -2.83
CA LEU A 190 -14.60 -5.73 -2.71
C LEU A 190 -14.39 -6.04 -1.23
N GLY A 191 -14.92 -7.15 -0.76
CA GLY A 191 -14.67 -7.67 0.60
C GLY A 191 -13.51 -8.66 0.59
N LEU A 192 -12.48 -8.41 1.41
CA LEU A 192 -11.35 -9.34 1.58
C LEU A 192 -11.31 -9.86 3.00
N VAL A 193 -11.38 -11.16 3.16
CA VAL A 193 -11.21 -11.82 4.46
C VAL A 193 -9.73 -12.14 4.65
N VAL A 194 -9.09 -11.40 5.56
CA VAL A 194 -7.66 -11.46 5.81
C VAL A 194 -7.34 -11.05 7.25
N ALA A 195 -6.36 -11.69 7.89
CA ALA A 195 -5.98 -11.33 9.26
C ALA A 195 -5.45 -9.90 9.35
N GLY A 196 -5.81 -9.18 10.43
CA GLY A 196 -5.52 -7.75 10.61
C GLY A 196 -4.06 -7.34 10.43
N ALA A 197 -3.12 -8.22 10.81
CA ALA A 197 -1.69 -8.01 10.59
C ALA A 197 -1.29 -7.80 9.12
N HIS A 198 -2.13 -8.20 8.17
CA HIS A 198 -1.87 -8.12 6.74
C HIS A 198 -2.78 -7.12 6.01
N HIS A 199 -3.65 -6.39 6.72
CA HIS A 199 -4.59 -5.43 6.14
C HIS A 199 -3.88 -4.36 5.31
N GLU A 200 -2.86 -3.70 5.87
CA GLU A 200 -2.07 -2.67 5.18
C GLU A 200 -1.50 -3.19 3.87
N ARG A 201 -0.82 -4.34 3.95
CA ARG A 201 -0.21 -4.99 2.79
C ARG A 201 -1.25 -5.28 1.70
N LEU A 202 -2.34 -5.93 2.06
CA LEU A 202 -3.35 -6.34 1.07
C LEU A 202 -4.06 -5.15 0.46
N LEU A 203 -4.33 -4.09 1.23
CA LEU A 203 -4.92 -2.87 0.71
C LEU A 203 -4.02 -2.21 -0.34
N GLN A 204 -2.74 -2.02 -0.03
CA GLN A 204 -1.78 -1.41 -0.94
C GLN A 204 -1.59 -2.23 -2.21
N LEU A 205 -1.34 -3.53 -2.07
CA LEU A 205 -1.14 -4.41 -3.23
C LEU A 205 -2.39 -4.53 -4.10
N THR A 206 -3.57 -4.68 -3.50
CA THR A 206 -4.83 -4.75 -4.26
C THR A 206 -5.06 -3.45 -5.04
N THR A 207 -4.81 -2.30 -4.42
CA THR A 207 -4.91 -0.99 -5.09
C THR A 207 -3.94 -0.88 -6.28
N LEU A 208 -2.68 -1.32 -6.09
CA LEU A 208 -1.69 -1.35 -7.17
C LEU A 208 -2.13 -2.26 -8.33
N TRP A 209 -2.61 -3.47 -8.04
CA TRP A 209 -3.06 -4.42 -9.06
C TRP A 209 -4.25 -3.91 -9.84
N LEU A 210 -5.25 -3.35 -9.15
CA LEU A 210 -6.42 -2.75 -9.77
C LEU A 210 -6.03 -1.61 -10.72
N LYS A 211 -5.14 -0.72 -10.28
CA LYS A 211 -4.68 0.40 -11.09
C LYS A 211 -3.91 -0.03 -12.33
N THR A 212 -3.07 -1.05 -12.21
CA THR A 212 -2.25 -1.52 -13.33
C THR A 212 -3.04 -2.31 -14.37
N ALA A 213 -4.05 -3.06 -13.91
CA ALA A 213 -4.78 -4.01 -14.75
C ALA A 213 -6.09 -3.47 -15.33
N LEU A 214 -6.71 -2.47 -14.68
CA LEU A 214 -8.04 -1.97 -15.02
C LEU A 214 -8.01 -0.49 -15.43
N LYS A 215 -7.19 -0.14 -16.40
CA LYS A 215 -7.02 1.26 -16.85
C LYS A 215 -8.30 1.92 -17.33
N ASP A 216 -9.22 1.14 -17.89
CA ASP A 216 -10.48 1.62 -18.48
C ASP A 216 -11.70 1.35 -17.58
N TRP A 217 -11.46 0.97 -16.31
CA TRP A 217 -12.53 0.70 -15.38
C TRP A 217 -13.14 2.00 -14.85
N SER A 218 -14.42 2.21 -15.10
CA SER A 218 -15.11 3.47 -14.78
C SER A 218 -16.00 3.43 -13.53
N MET A 219 -16.38 2.22 -13.06
CA MET A 219 -17.23 2.10 -11.89
C MET A 219 -16.41 2.31 -10.60
N PRO A 220 -16.86 3.14 -9.64
CA PRO A 220 -16.20 3.27 -8.37
C PRO A 220 -16.07 1.92 -7.67
N LEU A 221 -14.89 1.62 -7.10
CA LEU A 221 -14.61 0.39 -6.38
C LEU A 221 -14.05 0.74 -5.01
N SER A 222 -14.71 0.25 -3.98
CA SER A 222 -14.26 0.34 -2.59
C SER A 222 -13.77 -1.00 -2.07
N ILE A 223 -12.81 -1.00 -1.14
CA ILE A 223 -12.24 -2.20 -0.54
C ILE A 223 -12.57 -2.22 0.95
N LEU A 224 -13.12 -3.32 1.43
CA LEU A 224 -13.33 -3.58 2.85
C LEU A 224 -12.50 -4.80 3.28
N LEU A 225 -11.70 -4.63 4.33
CA LEU A 225 -10.91 -5.69 4.92
C LEU A 225 -11.64 -6.23 6.15
N CYS A 226 -11.90 -7.53 6.18
CA CYS A 226 -12.60 -8.22 7.25
C CYS A 226 -11.64 -9.22 7.93
N ASN A 227 -11.67 -9.29 9.26
CA ASN A 227 -10.93 -10.31 9.98
C ASN A 227 -11.62 -11.68 9.83
N PRO A 228 -10.85 -12.77 9.71
CA PRO A 228 -11.43 -14.13 9.58
C PRO A 228 -12.24 -14.59 10.80
N ASP A 229 -11.95 -14.01 11.98
CA ASP A 229 -12.61 -14.37 13.24
C ASP A 229 -13.85 -13.49 13.52
N GLU A 230 -14.13 -12.52 12.67
CA GLU A 230 -15.30 -11.64 12.77
C GLU A 230 -16.42 -12.12 11.84
N LYS A 231 -17.67 -11.79 12.21
CA LYS A 231 -18.81 -12.08 11.33
C LYS A 231 -18.67 -11.25 10.05
N LEU A 232 -18.73 -11.93 8.91
CA LEU A 232 -18.76 -11.27 7.60
C LEU A 232 -19.97 -10.30 7.54
N PRO A 233 -19.78 -9.04 7.12
CA PRO A 233 -20.89 -8.12 6.92
C PRO A 233 -21.97 -8.69 6.00
N GLU A 234 -23.25 -8.51 6.39
CA GLU A 234 -24.38 -9.14 5.69
C GLU A 234 -24.50 -8.75 4.21
N ILE A 235 -24.01 -7.57 3.85
CA ILE A 235 -23.98 -7.11 2.45
C ILE A 235 -23.26 -8.08 1.52
N PHE A 236 -22.20 -8.78 1.99
CA PHE A 236 -21.45 -9.71 1.15
C PHE A 236 -22.20 -11.00 0.85
N HIS A 237 -23.21 -11.35 1.64
CA HIS A 237 -24.08 -12.48 1.34
C HIS A 237 -25.02 -12.21 0.15
N GLN A 238 -25.18 -10.95 -0.24
CA GLN A 238 -25.96 -10.54 -1.42
C GLN A 238 -25.13 -10.48 -2.70
N GLY A 239 -23.80 -10.61 -2.59
CA GLY A 239 -22.87 -10.56 -3.71
C GLY A 239 -22.44 -11.94 -4.19
N ILE A 240 -21.28 -11.97 -4.83
CA ILE A 240 -20.61 -13.20 -5.27
C ILE A 240 -19.33 -13.44 -4.48
N GLN A 241 -19.12 -14.65 -4.01
CA GLN A 241 -17.80 -15.09 -3.55
C GLN A 241 -17.03 -15.56 -4.79
N PHE A 242 -15.90 -14.94 -5.07
CA PHE A 242 -15.11 -15.29 -6.24
C PHE A 242 -13.75 -15.89 -5.90
N TYR A 243 -13.32 -15.89 -4.64
CA TYR A 243 -12.07 -16.49 -4.18
C TYR A 243 -12.24 -17.13 -2.80
N GLY A 244 -11.50 -18.24 -2.55
CA GLY A 244 -11.54 -18.97 -1.30
C GLY A 244 -12.77 -19.88 -1.16
N THR A 245 -12.91 -20.53 -0.01
CA THR A 245 -14.01 -21.44 0.36
C THR A 245 -14.61 -21.02 1.68
#